data_b8cdaed8189bf1ea81935916bd1dcb46
#
_entry.id   b8cdaed8189bf1ea81935916bd1dcb46
#
_cell.length_a   1.000
_cell.length_b   1.000
_cell.length_c   1.000
_cell.angle_alpha   90.00
_cell.angle_beta   90.00
_cell.angle_gamma   90.00
#
_symmetry.space_group_name_H-M   'P 1'
#
loop_
_entity.id
_entity.type
_entity.pdbx_description
1 polymer ?
#
loop_
_entity_poly.entity_id
_entity_poly.type
_entity_poly.pdbx_seq_one_letter_code
_entity_poly.pdbx_strand_id
1 'polypeptide(L)'
;MKIRIKKVTALLLSCMLLFSISGCQKKRTAKEVLESSLKQSSKVKDADFSGEASYKIANSEASSSSNVTIKMNFDTKLQTVDKDQLKMSMTSTLNMLGQTMDMNMYYSDGYYYMNTNGTKQKIKMDIAGLQKQIQSTTGQTSLPAKYYKDLKLSEKDGNTILKYSINNDGLNQYVKDVTSQMTTVTGGSNSIKVSSLTGTKTLNDKDLPVKESIQMVMESGDNETGSITLKMDLTYHDPGKSVTVTLPDDLNTYQEISN
;
A
#
# COMPACT_ATOMS: atom_id res chain seq x y z
N MET A 1 -34.63 49.05 -38.14
CA MET A 1 -33.33 48.72 -37.53
C MET A 1 -33.32 48.64 -36.00
N LYS A 2 -34.46 48.58 -35.30
CA LYS A 2 -34.57 48.57 -33.81
C LYS A 2 -34.78 47.13 -33.20
N ILE A 3 -35.05 46.12 -34.01
CA ILE A 3 -35.41 44.77 -33.50
C ILE A 3 -34.15 43.87 -33.34
N ARG A 4 -33.03 44.18 -33.99
CA ARG A 4 -31.81 43.34 -33.88
C ARG A 4 -30.97 43.57 -32.62
N ILE A 5 -31.05 44.76 -32.02
CA ILE A 5 -30.30 45.12 -30.80
C ILE A 5 -30.80 44.38 -29.55
N LYS A 6 -32.15 44.20 -29.43
CA LYS A 6 -32.75 43.50 -28.26
C LYS A 6 -32.42 42.01 -28.22
N LYS A 7 -32.21 41.35 -29.38
CA LYS A 7 -31.84 39.94 -29.43
C LYS A 7 -30.35 39.68 -29.12
N VAL A 8 -29.49 40.63 -29.43
CA VAL A 8 -28.06 40.53 -29.13
C VAL A 8 -27.78 40.78 -27.64
N THR A 9 -28.51 41.72 -27.01
CA THR A 9 -28.40 41.99 -25.57
C THR A 9 -28.92 40.83 -24.73
N ALA A 10 -29.98 40.14 -25.16
CA ALA A 10 -30.50 38.94 -24.48
C ALA A 10 -29.53 37.73 -24.57
N LEU A 11 -28.82 37.58 -25.70
CA LEU A 11 -27.83 36.53 -25.91
C LEU A 11 -26.56 36.78 -25.07
N LEU A 12 -26.11 38.01 -24.94
CA LEU A 12 -24.96 38.39 -24.11
C LEU A 12 -25.26 38.23 -22.59
N LEU A 13 -26.50 38.54 -22.16
CA LEU A 13 -26.91 38.33 -20.77
C LEU A 13 -27.03 36.84 -20.44
N SER A 14 -27.44 35.98 -21.39
CA SER A 14 -27.52 34.54 -21.22
C SER A 14 -26.12 33.90 -21.12
N CYS A 15 -25.12 34.42 -21.84
CA CYS A 15 -23.74 33.95 -21.71
C CYS A 15 -23.05 34.35 -20.39
N MET A 16 -23.43 35.52 -19.81
CA MET A 16 -22.89 35.92 -18.50
C MET A 16 -23.46 35.12 -17.32
N LEU A 17 -24.66 34.52 -17.44
CA LEU A 17 -25.23 33.67 -16.41
C LEU A 17 -24.67 32.25 -16.40
N LEU A 18 -23.99 31.84 -17.48
CA LEU A 18 -23.33 30.52 -17.54
C LEU A 18 -21.95 30.50 -16.89
N PHE A 19 -21.33 31.65 -16.63
CA PHE A 19 -20.05 31.76 -15.92
C PHE A 19 -20.17 31.96 -14.41
N SER A 20 -21.36 32.15 -13.89
CA SER A 20 -21.59 32.38 -12.43
C SER A 20 -21.91 31.11 -11.64
N ILE A 21 -21.85 29.90 -12.25
CA ILE A 21 -21.99 28.63 -11.53
C ILE A 21 -20.61 28.01 -11.23
N SER A 22 -19.54 28.78 -11.22
CA SER A 22 -18.36 28.43 -10.43
C SER A 22 -18.66 28.73 -8.96
N GLY A 23 -19.68 28.01 -8.44
CA GLY A 23 -19.93 27.97 -7.02
C GLY A 23 -18.63 27.64 -6.32
N CYS A 24 -18.26 28.45 -5.34
CA CYS A 24 -17.18 28.13 -4.41
C CYS A 24 -17.40 26.71 -3.86
N GLN A 25 -16.92 25.70 -4.56
CA GLN A 25 -16.79 24.38 -3.95
C GLN A 25 -15.84 24.58 -2.77
N LYS A 26 -16.41 24.51 -1.57
CA LYS A 26 -15.63 24.56 -0.34
C LYS A 26 -14.46 23.60 -0.51
N LYS A 27 -13.23 24.13 -0.58
CA LYS A 27 -12.04 23.29 -0.72
C LYS A 27 -12.04 22.27 0.39
N ARG A 28 -12.01 21.01 0.03
CA ARG A 28 -11.97 19.90 0.98
C ARG A 28 -10.71 20.02 1.85
N THR A 29 -10.85 19.76 3.12
CA THR A 29 -9.72 19.69 4.04
C THR A 29 -8.93 18.40 3.83
N ALA A 30 -7.66 18.39 4.23
CA ALA A 30 -6.84 17.19 4.16
C ALA A 30 -7.42 16.02 4.98
N LYS A 31 -8.13 16.32 6.08
CA LYS A 31 -8.83 15.32 6.89
C LYS A 31 -10.02 14.71 6.14
N GLU A 32 -10.85 15.52 5.50
CA GLU A 32 -11.98 15.04 4.69
C GLU A 32 -11.51 14.16 3.53
N VAL A 33 -10.39 14.52 2.88
CA VAL A 33 -9.79 13.72 1.81
C VAL A 33 -9.26 12.40 2.34
N LEU A 34 -8.55 12.39 3.48
CA LEU A 34 -8.08 11.18 4.13
C LEU A 34 -9.23 10.23 4.47
N GLU A 35 -10.27 10.73 5.16
CA GLU A 35 -11.42 9.93 5.57
C GLU A 35 -12.16 9.35 4.35
N SER A 36 -12.30 10.15 3.29
CA SER A 36 -12.87 9.69 2.02
C SER A 36 -12.01 8.60 1.39
N SER A 37 -10.69 8.79 1.30
CA SER A 37 -9.78 7.80 0.74
C SER A 37 -9.82 6.47 1.50
N LEU A 38 -9.77 6.50 2.83
CA LEU A 38 -9.90 5.29 3.66
C LEU A 38 -11.22 4.58 3.43
N LYS A 39 -12.33 5.34 3.36
CA LYS A 39 -13.67 4.82 3.09
C LYS A 39 -13.81 4.22 1.68
N GLN A 40 -13.22 4.83 0.66
CA GLN A 40 -13.27 4.29 -0.69
C GLN A 40 -12.38 3.06 -0.82
N SER A 41 -11.16 3.08 -0.26
CA SER A 41 -10.26 1.93 -0.26
C SER A 41 -10.87 0.71 0.43
N SER A 42 -11.63 0.90 1.52
CA SER A 42 -12.30 -0.22 2.22
C SER A 42 -13.40 -0.92 1.40
N LYS A 43 -13.85 -0.33 0.30
CA LYS A 43 -14.84 -0.93 -0.61
C LYS A 43 -14.20 -1.68 -1.78
N VAL A 44 -12.91 -1.47 -1.99
CA VAL A 44 -12.15 -2.15 -3.06
C VAL A 44 -11.98 -3.60 -2.67
N LYS A 45 -12.44 -4.50 -3.55
CA LYS A 45 -12.36 -5.95 -3.34
C LYS A 45 -11.19 -6.57 -4.07
N ASP A 46 -10.90 -6.05 -5.25
CA ASP A 46 -9.83 -6.53 -6.12
C ASP A 46 -8.72 -5.50 -6.17
N ALA A 47 -7.47 -5.95 -6.28
CA ALA A 47 -6.32 -5.06 -6.37
C ALA A 47 -5.30 -5.56 -7.40
N ASP A 48 -4.76 -4.63 -8.19
CA ASP A 48 -3.62 -4.83 -9.07
C ASP A 48 -2.62 -3.72 -8.74
N PHE A 49 -1.44 -4.09 -8.23
CA PHE A 49 -0.44 -3.11 -7.85
C PHE A 49 0.97 -3.67 -7.96
N SER A 50 1.90 -2.78 -8.29
CA SER A 50 3.33 -3.05 -8.26
C SER A 50 4.02 -2.17 -7.22
N GLY A 51 5.19 -2.61 -6.76
CA GLY A 51 5.94 -1.85 -5.79
C GLY A 51 7.43 -2.14 -5.77
N GLU A 52 8.14 -1.19 -5.18
CA GLU A 52 9.54 -1.32 -4.80
C GLU A 52 9.66 -1.09 -3.29
N ALA A 53 10.29 -2.03 -2.58
CA ALA A 53 10.64 -1.88 -1.17
C ALA A 53 12.16 -1.87 -1.02
N SER A 54 12.67 -1.00 -0.14
CA SER A 54 14.10 -0.90 0.19
C SER A 54 14.27 -0.87 1.69
N TYR A 55 14.99 -1.83 2.24
CA TYR A 55 15.36 -1.93 3.64
C TYR A 55 16.82 -1.54 3.78
N LYS A 56 17.10 -0.45 4.46
CA LYS A 56 18.46 -0.03 4.81
C LYS A 56 18.71 -0.32 6.28
N ILE A 57 19.62 -1.23 6.57
CA ILE A 57 20.05 -1.61 7.91
C ILE A 57 21.32 -0.84 8.22
N ALA A 58 21.27 0.00 9.26
CA ALA A 58 22.43 0.73 9.77
C ALA A 58 22.82 0.13 11.12
N ASN A 59 24.09 -0.29 11.26
CA ASN A 59 24.63 -0.81 12.51
C ASN A 59 25.59 0.23 13.09
N SER A 60 25.38 0.66 14.34
CA SER A 60 26.15 1.75 14.96
C SER A 60 27.40 1.28 15.71
N GLU A 61 27.57 -0.02 15.94
CA GLU A 61 28.70 -0.57 16.72
C GLU A 61 29.92 -1.02 15.88
N ALA A 62 29.80 -1.08 14.58
CA ALA A 62 30.93 -1.48 13.75
C ALA A 62 31.81 -0.26 13.41
N SER A 63 33.09 -0.33 13.74
CA SER A 63 34.13 0.60 13.29
C SER A 63 34.29 0.65 11.75
N SER A 64 33.48 -0.10 11.03
CA SER A 64 33.16 0.01 9.60
C SER A 64 31.65 0.01 9.43
N SER A 65 31.07 1.15 9.10
CA SER A 65 29.63 1.31 8.81
C SER A 65 29.19 0.51 7.59
N SER A 66 28.99 -0.79 7.74
CA SER A 66 28.45 -1.64 6.68
C SER A 66 26.91 -1.48 6.64
N ASN A 67 26.46 -0.49 5.87
CA ASN A 67 25.05 -0.39 5.55
C ASN A 67 24.66 -1.53 4.60
N VAL A 68 23.83 -2.45 5.05
CA VAL A 68 23.22 -3.45 4.19
C VAL A 68 21.93 -2.88 3.61
N THR A 69 21.80 -2.94 2.29
CA THR A 69 20.56 -2.55 1.61
C THR A 69 19.97 -3.79 0.93
N ILE A 70 18.73 -4.08 1.26
CA ILE A 70 17.92 -5.11 0.64
C ILE A 70 16.87 -4.40 -0.22
N LYS A 71 16.74 -4.78 -1.49
CA LYS A 71 15.73 -4.24 -2.39
C LYS A 71 14.82 -5.36 -2.85
N MET A 72 13.53 -5.07 -2.94
CA MET A 72 12.52 -5.99 -3.44
C MET A 72 11.62 -5.25 -4.41
N ASN A 73 11.47 -5.78 -5.62
CA ASN A 73 10.44 -5.37 -6.57
C ASN A 73 9.35 -6.43 -6.56
N PHE A 74 8.11 -6.03 -6.70
CA PHE A 74 6.99 -6.98 -6.73
C PHE A 74 5.82 -6.46 -7.55
N ASP A 75 5.08 -7.41 -8.15
CA ASP A 75 3.81 -7.20 -8.81
C ASP A 75 2.79 -8.13 -8.17
N THR A 76 1.64 -7.60 -7.78
CA THR A 76 0.61 -8.33 -7.04
C THR A 76 -0.77 -8.11 -7.63
N LYS A 77 -1.49 -9.19 -7.85
CA LYS A 77 -2.90 -9.21 -8.22
C LYS A 77 -3.71 -9.96 -7.18
N LEU A 78 -4.81 -9.36 -6.77
CA LEU A 78 -5.79 -9.93 -5.85
C LEU A 78 -7.15 -9.91 -6.50
N GLN A 79 -7.84 -11.04 -6.51
CA GLN A 79 -9.18 -11.22 -7.03
C GLN A 79 -10.08 -11.84 -5.98
N THR A 80 -11.13 -11.14 -5.56
CA THR A 80 -12.19 -11.69 -4.73
C THR A 80 -13.18 -12.41 -5.64
N VAL A 81 -13.19 -13.74 -5.60
CA VAL A 81 -14.10 -14.54 -6.40
C VAL A 81 -15.48 -14.59 -5.73
N ASP A 82 -15.51 -14.79 -4.41
CA ASP A 82 -16.70 -14.82 -3.57
C ASP A 82 -16.33 -14.39 -2.15
N LYS A 83 -17.32 -14.34 -1.22
CA LYS A 83 -17.10 -13.88 0.17
C LYS A 83 -15.95 -14.60 0.88
N ASP A 84 -15.79 -15.89 0.57
CA ASP A 84 -14.80 -16.77 1.20
C ASP A 84 -13.79 -17.34 0.19
N GLN A 85 -13.73 -16.78 -1.02
CA GLN A 85 -12.81 -17.22 -2.07
C GLN A 85 -11.99 -16.05 -2.59
N LEU A 86 -10.72 -16.12 -2.38
CA LEU A 86 -9.72 -15.18 -2.88
C LEU A 86 -8.73 -15.92 -3.77
N LYS A 87 -8.31 -15.27 -4.85
CA LYS A 87 -7.14 -15.66 -5.63
C LYS A 87 -6.09 -14.57 -5.55
N MET A 88 -4.84 -14.97 -5.47
CA MET A 88 -3.70 -14.06 -5.51
C MET A 88 -2.62 -14.59 -6.44
N SER A 89 -1.97 -13.70 -7.15
CA SER A 89 -0.66 -13.95 -7.74
C SER A 89 0.28 -12.81 -7.38
N MET A 90 1.49 -13.15 -6.97
CA MET A 90 2.55 -12.19 -6.69
C MET A 90 3.85 -12.70 -7.29
N THR A 91 4.52 -11.88 -8.07
CA THR A 91 5.90 -12.10 -8.50
C THR A 91 6.79 -11.11 -7.78
N SER A 92 7.94 -11.54 -7.30
CA SER A 92 8.89 -10.63 -6.67
C SER A 92 10.32 -11.03 -6.96
N THR A 93 11.18 -10.01 -7.01
CA THR A 93 12.62 -10.14 -7.15
C THR A 93 13.26 -9.46 -5.96
N LEU A 94 13.95 -10.24 -5.14
CA LEU A 94 14.73 -9.75 -4.00
C LEU A 94 16.19 -9.62 -4.39
N ASN A 95 16.80 -8.48 -4.13
CA ASN A 95 18.25 -8.25 -4.30
C ASN A 95 18.87 -7.94 -2.94
N MET A 96 19.82 -8.78 -2.53
CA MET A 96 20.56 -8.65 -1.28
C MET A 96 22.03 -8.98 -1.52
N LEU A 97 22.93 -8.04 -1.19
CA LEU A 97 24.39 -8.21 -1.33
C LEU A 97 24.83 -8.65 -2.74
N GLY A 98 24.14 -8.18 -3.78
CA GLY A 98 24.42 -8.52 -5.18
C GLY A 98 23.87 -9.87 -5.63
N GLN A 99 23.21 -10.61 -4.76
CA GLN A 99 22.48 -11.83 -5.10
C GLN A 99 21.03 -11.51 -5.38
N THR A 100 20.48 -12.11 -6.42
CA THR A 100 19.09 -11.95 -6.82
C THR A 100 18.34 -13.27 -6.57
N MET A 101 17.16 -13.15 -5.98
CA MET A 101 16.24 -14.25 -5.72
C MET A 101 14.87 -13.93 -6.31
N ASP A 102 14.41 -14.79 -7.20
CA ASP A 102 13.07 -14.67 -7.77
C ASP A 102 12.09 -15.56 -7.02
N MET A 103 10.94 -14.97 -6.70
CA MET A 103 9.88 -15.64 -5.96
C MET A 103 8.55 -15.44 -6.69
N ASN A 104 7.81 -16.53 -6.89
CA ASN A 104 6.44 -16.50 -7.36
C ASN A 104 5.55 -17.07 -6.27
N MET A 105 4.52 -16.34 -5.90
CA MET A 105 3.59 -16.70 -4.83
C MET A 105 2.18 -16.67 -5.36
N TYR A 106 1.38 -17.67 -4.96
CA TYR A 106 -0.01 -17.76 -5.38
C TYR A 106 -0.87 -18.14 -4.19
N TYR A 107 -2.14 -17.80 -4.25
CA TYR A 107 -3.12 -18.28 -3.30
C TYR A 107 -4.38 -18.71 -4.04
N SER A 108 -4.87 -19.89 -3.73
CA SER A 108 -6.15 -20.41 -4.17
C SER A 108 -6.59 -21.56 -3.29
N ASP A 109 -7.90 -21.72 -3.12
CA ASP A 109 -8.52 -22.89 -2.49
C ASP A 109 -7.96 -23.23 -1.11
N GLY A 110 -7.60 -22.22 -0.32
CA GLY A 110 -7.09 -22.39 1.04
C GLY A 110 -5.62 -22.81 1.10
N TYR A 111 -4.87 -22.68 0.02
CA TYR A 111 -3.43 -22.94 -0.05
C TYR A 111 -2.66 -21.72 -0.50
N TYR A 112 -1.55 -21.47 0.17
CA TYR A 112 -0.53 -20.51 -0.24
C TYR A 112 0.63 -21.28 -0.88
N TYR A 113 0.96 -20.94 -2.10
CA TYR A 113 1.96 -21.57 -2.94
C TYR A 113 3.16 -20.65 -3.06
N MET A 114 4.36 -21.19 -2.92
CA MET A 114 5.62 -20.46 -3.06
C MET A 114 6.54 -21.22 -4.03
N ASN A 115 7.08 -20.50 -4.99
CA ASN A 115 8.16 -20.99 -5.85
C ASN A 115 9.33 -20.03 -5.71
N THR A 116 10.41 -20.49 -5.10
CA THR A 116 11.65 -19.73 -4.90
C THR A 116 12.77 -20.42 -5.68
N ASN A 117 13.26 -19.76 -6.72
CA ASN A 117 14.31 -20.30 -7.59
C ASN A 117 14.03 -21.74 -8.08
N GLY A 118 12.77 -22.07 -8.38
CA GLY A 118 12.36 -23.40 -8.84
C GLY A 118 11.96 -24.39 -7.74
N THR A 119 12.21 -24.10 -6.48
CA THR A 119 11.71 -24.90 -5.35
C THR A 119 10.26 -24.55 -5.07
N LYS A 120 9.37 -25.51 -5.30
CA LYS A 120 7.91 -25.37 -5.23
C LYS A 120 7.36 -25.98 -3.95
N GLN A 121 6.75 -25.14 -3.12
CA GLN A 121 6.16 -25.54 -1.85
C GLN A 121 4.77 -24.93 -1.69
N LYS A 122 3.88 -25.60 -0.98
CA LYS A 122 2.58 -25.08 -0.59
C LYS A 122 2.29 -25.34 0.88
N ILE A 123 1.50 -24.47 1.47
CA ILE A 123 1.10 -24.53 2.86
C ILE A 123 -0.39 -24.25 2.96
N LYS A 124 -1.08 -24.98 3.80
CA LYS A 124 -2.48 -24.70 4.09
C LYS A 124 -2.60 -23.37 4.84
N MET A 125 -3.38 -22.45 4.33
CA MET A 125 -3.52 -21.10 4.88
C MET A 125 -4.95 -20.60 4.65
N ASP A 126 -5.61 -20.12 5.69
CA ASP A 126 -6.91 -19.48 5.53
C ASP A 126 -6.77 -18.01 5.01
N ILE A 127 -7.89 -17.39 4.65
CA ILE A 127 -7.90 -16.01 4.15
C ILE A 127 -7.35 -15.03 5.17
N ALA A 128 -7.61 -15.25 6.47
CA ALA A 128 -7.09 -14.38 7.53
C ALA A 128 -5.56 -14.47 7.63
N GLY A 129 -5.00 -15.67 7.49
CA GLY A 129 -3.55 -15.90 7.39
C GLY A 129 -2.95 -15.20 6.17
N LEU A 130 -3.60 -15.32 5.00
CA LEU A 130 -3.17 -14.62 3.79
C LEU A 130 -3.20 -13.09 3.96
N GLN A 131 -4.26 -12.54 4.52
CA GLN A 131 -4.34 -11.09 4.79
C GLN A 131 -3.20 -10.61 5.67
N LYS A 132 -2.88 -11.38 6.72
CA LYS A 132 -1.71 -11.12 7.58
C LYS A 132 -0.40 -11.17 6.79
N GLN A 133 -0.24 -12.17 5.93
CA GLN A 133 0.96 -12.31 5.08
C GLN A 133 1.13 -11.10 4.15
N ILE A 134 0.06 -10.66 3.49
CA ILE A 134 0.09 -9.47 2.62
C ILE A 134 0.47 -8.22 3.44
N GLN A 135 -0.16 -8.00 4.59
CA GLN A 135 0.13 -6.87 5.45
C GLN A 135 1.58 -6.87 5.92
N SER A 136 2.13 -8.01 6.31
CA SER A 136 3.53 -8.14 6.74
C SER A 136 4.52 -7.86 5.61
N THR A 137 4.19 -8.28 4.39
CA THR A 137 5.04 -8.10 3.20
C THR A 137 5.01 -6.66 2.69
N THR A 138 3.82 -6.06 2.67
CA THR A 138 3.61 -4.71 2.12
C THR A 138 3.70 -3.61 3.16
N GLY A 139 3.79 -3.93 4.45
CA GLY A 139 3.75 -2.93 5.52
C GLY A 139 2.44 -2.12 5.56
N GLN A 140 1.45 -2.52 4.78
CA GLN A 140 0.17 -1.83 4.72
C GLN A 140 -0.70 -2.21 5.90
N THR A 141 -0.99 -1.24 6.76
CA THR A 141 -2.02 -1.36 7.79
C THR A 141 -3.11 -0.34 7.54
N SER A 142 -4.36 -0.76 7.68
CA SER A 142 -5.51 0.14 7.65
C SER A 142 -5.63 0.87 8.99
N LEU A 143 -4.75 1.82 9.26
CA LEU A 143 -4.86 2.61 10.47
C LEU A 143 -6.09 3.51 10.42
N PRO A 144 -6.88 3.61 11.50
CA PRO A 144 -7.97 4.59 11.63
C PRO A 144 -7.47 6.03 11.44
N ALA A 145 -8.33 6.89 10.88
CA ALA A 145 -8.01 8.29 10.56
C ALA A 145 -7.46 9.08 11.76
N LYS A 146 -7.85 8.74 13.00
CA LYS A 146 -7.39 9.39 14.25
C LYS A 146 -5.88 9.26 14.49
N TYR A 147 -5.21 8.31 13.86
CA TYR A 147 -3.77 8.09 14.01
C TYR A 147 -2.93 8.91 13.02
N TYR A 148 -3.56 9.50 12.01
CA TYR A 148 -2.88 10.34 11.04
C TYR A 148 -2.75 11.78 11.57
N LYS A 149 -1.57 12.37 11.40
CA LYS A 149 -1.25 13.75 11.77
C LYS A 149 -0.45 14.45 10.66
N ASP A 150 -0.18 15.74 10.83
CA ASP A 150 0.61 16.57 9.92
C ASP A 150 0.09 16.51 8.46
N LEU A 151 -1.24 16.43 8.33
CA LEU A 151 -1.91 16.29 7.04
C LEU A 151 -1.68 17.51 6.16
N LYS A 152 -1.15 17.31 4.95
CA LYS A 152 -0.96 18.37 3.95
C LYS A 152 -1.58 17.92 2.63
N LEU A 153 -2.36 18.82 2.03
CA LEU A 153 -3.01 18.59 0.75
C LEU A 153 -2.39 19.48 -0.32
N SER A 154 -2.17 18.92 -1.49
CA SER A 154 -1.78 19.64 -2.70
C SER A 154 -2.37 18.93 -3.92
N GLU A 155 -2.32 19.59 -5.07
CA GLU A 155 -2.77 19.04 -6.35
C GLU A 155 -1.60 19.04 -7.34
N LYS A 156 -1.50 17.99 -8.13
CA LYS A 156 -0.52 17.88 -9.22
C LYS A 156 -1.08 16.99 -10.33
N ASP A 157 -1.04 17.47 -11.57
CA ASP A 157 -1.45 16.73 -12.78
C ASP A 157 -2.86 16.15 -12.67
N GLY A 158 -3.81 16.91 -12.09
CA GLY A 158 -5.19 16.49 -11.89
C GLY A 158 -5.42 15.50 -10.74
N ASN A 159 -4.37 15.10 -10.02
CA ASN A 159 -4.46 14.21 -8.87
C ASN A 159 -4.32 14.98 -7.56
N THR A 160 -5.00 14.49 -6.54
CA THR A 160 -4.87 14.98 -5.17
C THR A 160 -3.70 14.31 -4.48
N ILE A 161 -2.78 15.08 -3.91
CA ILE A 161 -1.62 14.58 -3.16
C ILE A 161 -1.85 14.85 -1.69
N LEU A 162 -1.90 13.79 -0.89
CA LEU A 162 -2.06 13.82 0.56
C LEU A 162 -0.77 13.32 1.23
N LYS A 163 -0.07 14.22 1.95
CA LYS A 163 1.06 13.85 2.81
C LYS A 163 0.58 13.70 4.24
N TYR A 164 1.19 12.76 4.97
CA TYR A 164 0.81 12.44 6.35
C TYR A 164 1.99 11.91 7.16
N SER A 165 1.84 11.98 8.48
CA SER A 165 2.63 11.23 9.46
C SER A 165 1.70 10.43 10.35
N ILE A 166 2.21 9.43 11.06
CA ILE A 166 1.46 8.68 12.06
C ILE A 166 1.86 9.14 13.45
N ASN A 167 0.88 9.32 14.35
CA ASN A 167 1.12 9.68 15.75
C ASN A 167 1.61 8.47 16.56
N ASN A 168 2.09 8.71 17.81
CA ASN A 168 2.66 7.66 18.65
C ASN A 168 1.69 6.51 18.94
N ASP A 169 0.40 6.81 19.16
CA ASP A 169 -0.61 5.77 19.41
C ASP A 169 -0.80 4.90 18.16
N GLY A 170 -0.78 5.51 16.97
CA GLY A 170 -0.83 4.80 15.71
C GLY A 170 0.42 3.97 15.44
N LEU A 171 1.61 4.47 15.80
CA LEU A 171 2.86 3.68 15.72
C LEU A 171 2.80 2.47 16.65
N ASN A 172 2.33 2.64 17.88
CA ASN A 172 2.17 1.54 18.83
C ASN A 172 1.14 0.50 18.34
N GLN A 173 0.03 0.96 17.76
CA GLN A 173 -0.97 0.05 17.18
C GLN A 173 -0.37 -0.71 15.99
N TYR A 174 0.35 -0.03 15.11
CA TYR A 174 1.05 -0.65 13.98
C TYR A 174 2.03 -1.73 14.44
N VAL A 175 2.90 -1.43 15.42
CA VAL A 175 3.85 -2.40 15.99
C VAL A 175 3.09 -3.60 16.54
N LYS A 176 2.02 -3.38 17.32
CA LYS A 176 1.20 -4.46 17.88
C LYS A 176 0.60 -5.36 16.79
N ASP A 177 0.09 -4.75 15.71
CA ASP A 177 -0.50 -5.49 14.60
C ASP A 177 0.54 -6.30 13.82
N VAL A 178 1.76 -5.75 13.62
CA VAL A 178 2.85 -6.41 12.90
C VAL A 178 3.57 -7.45 13.76
N THR A 179 3.91 -7.13 15.02
CA THR A 179 4.65 -8.07 15.91
C THR A 179 3.82 -9.27 16.31
N SER A 180 2.50 -9.11 16.49
CA SER A 180 1.61 -10.25 16.71
C SER A 180 1.65 -11.28 15.57
N GLN A 181 2.12 -10.86 14.39
CA GLN A 181 2.26 -11.68 13.20
C GLN A 181 3.68 -12.27 13.07
N MET A 182 4.71 -11.53 13.47
CA MET A 182 6.12 -11.96 13.38
C MET A 182 6.48 -13.01 14.43
N THR A 183 5.96 -12.93 15.64
CA THR A 183 6.19 -13.94 16.71
C THR A 183 5.72 -15.33 16.31
N THR A 184 4.75 -15.45 15.43
CA THR A 184 4.27 -16.74 14.91
C THR A 184 5.26 -17.35 13.90
N VAL A 185 6.09 -16.55 13.25
CA VAL A 185 6.99 -16.99 12.17
C VAL A 185 8.44 -17.17 12.63
N THR A 186 8.93 -16.35 13.57
CA THR A 186 10.35 -16.30 13.93
C THR A 186 10.69 -16.85 15.31
N GLY A 187 9.71 -17.12 16.16
CA GLY A 187 9.92 -17.64 17.53
C GLY A 187 10.72 -16.72 18.46
N GLY A 188 11.04 -15.51 18.04
CA GLY A 188 11.88 -14.57 18.76
C GLY A 188 11.10 -13.31 19.19
N SER A 189 11.23 -12.93 20.46
CA SER A 189 10.63 -11.73 21.05
C SER A 189 11.59 -10.53 20.95
N ASN A 190 12.09 -10.19 19.76
CA ASN A 190 12.85 -8.94 19.62
C ASN A 190 11.86 -7.78 19.64
N SER A 191 11.93 -6.91 20.64
CA SER A 191 11.11 -5.71 20.73
C SER A 191 11.56 -4.73 19.64
N ILE A 192 10.78 -4.65 18.55
CA ILE A 192 10.96 -3.63 17.50
C ILE A 192 10.17 -2.41 17.89
N LYS A 193 10.83 -1.25 17.93
CA LYS A 193 10.20 0.04 18.13
C LYS A 193 10.14 0.77 16.79
N VAL A 194 8.94 1.15 16.34
CA VAL A 194 8.79 2.06 15.21
C VAL A 194 8.88 3.50 15.73
N SER A 195 9.91 4.24 15.31
CA SER A 195 10.14 5.61 15.75
C SER A 195 9.44 6.63 14.85
N SER A 196 9.22 6.32 13.58
CA SER A 196 8.46 7.17 12.68
C SER A 196 7.84 6.39 11.51
N LEU A 197 6.67 6.86 11.06
CA LEU A 197 6.04 6.46 9.82
C LEU A 197 5.45 7.70 9.14
N THR A 198 5.89 7.94 7.92
CA THR A 198 5.41 9.04 7.07
C THR A 198 5.01 8.50 5.71
N GLY A 199 4.08 9.17 5.04
CA GLY A 199 3.67 8.75 3.72
C GLY A 199 3.12 9.88 2.85
N THR A 200 3.02 9.55 1.57
CA THR A 200 2.40 10.40 0.55
C THR A 200 1.50 9.53 -0.30
N LYS A 201 0.21 9.85 -0.34
CA LYS A 201 -0.77 9.22 -1.25
C LYS A 201 -1.05 10.16 -2.42
N THR A 202 -1.00 9.64 -3.62
CA THR A 202 -1.56 10.29 -4.81
C THR A 202 -2.91 9.63 -5.09
N LEU A 203 -3.96 10.44 -5.09
CA LEU A 203 -5.35 9.98 -5.19
C LEU A 203 -5.96 10.45 -6.51
N ASN A 204 -6.75 9.59 -7.14
CA ASN A 204 -7.55 9.96 -8.31
C ASN A 204 -8.81 10.75 -7.91
N ASP A 205 -9.65 11.06 -8.87
CA ASP A 205 -10.94 11.78 -8.72
C ASP A 205 -11.97 11.07 -7.81
N LYS A 206 -11.79 9.77 -7.57
CA LYS A 206 -12.63 8.94 -6.67
C LYS A 206 -12.01 8.76 -5.27
N ASP A 207 -10.96 9.50 -4.96
CA ASP A 207 -10.16 9.36 -3.72
C ASP A 207 -9.52 7.98 -3.53
N LEU A 208 -9.36 7.21 -4.60
CA LEU A 208 -8.63 5.96 -4.56
C LEU A 208 -7.13 6.20 -4.80
N PRO A 209 -6.23 5.54 -4.07
CA PRO A 209 -4.80 5.67 -4.29
C PRO A 209 -4.42 5.12 -5.67
N VAL A 210 -3.65 5.92 -6.43
CA VAL A 210 -2.97 5.50 -7.66
C VAL A 210 -1.47 5.32 -7.41
N LYS A 211 -0.91 6.04 -6.42
CA LYS A 211 0.46 5.84 -5.91
C LYS A 211 0.51 6.07 -4.41
N GLU A 212 1.40 5.35 -3.75
CA GLU A 212 1.69 5.57 -2.33
C GLU A 212 3.19 5.40 -2.08
N SER A 213 3.81 6.38 -1.42
CA SER A 213 5.18 6.29 -0.92
C SER A 213 5.14 6.28 0.60
N ILE A 214 5.82 5.32 1.22
CA ILE A 214 5.89 5.16 2.67
C ILE A 214 7.35 5.15 3.09
N GLN A 215 7.67 5.82 4.18
CA GLN A 215 8.94 5.69 4.86
C GLN A 215 8.71 5.39 6.33
N MET A 216 9.37 4.35 6.83
CA MET A 216 9.31 3.91 8.22
C MET A 216 10.72 3.79 8.78
N VAL A 217 10.92 4.25 10.01
CA VAL A 217 12.16 4.05 10.76
C VAL A 217 11.85 3.17 11.96
N MET A 218 12.61 2.10 12.09
CA MET A 218 12.52 1.13 13.18
C MET A 218 13.85 1.12 13.93
N GLU A 219 13.78 0.94 15.24
CA GLU A 219 14.92 0.83 16.15
C GLU A 219 14.85 -0.51 16.87
N SER A 220 16.00 -1.12 17.13
CA SER A 220 16.05 -2.31 18.00
C SER A 220 15.76 -1.91 19.44
N GLY A 221 14.90 -2.67 20.12
CA GLY A 221 14.47 -2.37 21.49
C GLY A 221 15.46 -2.79 22.59
N ASP A 222 16.36 -3.73 22.29
CA ASP A 222 17.25 -4.37 23.28
C ASP A 222 18.70 -3.94 23.05
N ASN A 223 19.10 -2.78 23.61
CA ASN A 223 20.50 -2.30 23.68
C ASN A 223 21.37 -2.46 22.41
N GLU A 224 20.84 -2.97 21.33
CA GLU A 224 21.49 -3.04 20.03
C GLU A 224 21.33 -1.71 19.31
N THR A 225 22.42 -1.02 19.12
CA THR A 225 22.50 0.28 18.47
C THR A 225 22.37 0.12 16.95
N GLY A 226 21.15 -0.25 16.49
CA GLY A 226 20.85 -0.40 15.07
C GLY A 226 19.52 0.23 14.66
N SER A 227 19.45 0.75 13.46
CA SER A 227 18.19 1.23 12.88
C SER A 227 17.93 0.60 11.52
N ILE A 228 16.66 0.37 11.23
CA ILE A 228 16.20 -0.08 9.91
C ILE A 228 15.31 1.01 9.33
N THR A 229 15.68 1.50 8.16
CA THR A 229 14.81 2.38 7.38
C THR A 229 14.19 1.57 6.25
N LEU A 230 12.85 1.44 6.28
CA LEU A 230 12.06 0.93 5.18
C LEU A 230 11.58 2.10 4.33
N LYS A 231 11.79 2.02 3.03
CA LYS A 231 11.10 2.84 2.03
C LYS A 231 10.32 1.92 1.11
N MET A 232 9.10 2.32 0.78
CA MET A 232 8.23 1.57 -0.12
C MET A 232 7.50 2.54 -1.04
N ASP A 233 7.54 2.25 -2.33
CA ASP A 233 6.81 2.96 -3.36
C ASP A 233 5.86 1.98 -4.05
N LEU A 234 4.57 2.31 -4.06
CA LEU A 234 3.49 1.51 -4.62
C LEU A 234 2.83 2.25 -5.78
N THR A 235 2.49 1.52 -6.81
CA THR A 235 1.65 1.98 -7.93
C THR A 235 0.46 1.05 -8.07
N TYR A 236 -0.76 1.60 -7.97
CA TYR A 236 -2.01 0.86 -8.13
C TYR A 236 -2.50 1.01 -9.56
N HIS A 237 -2.75 -0.12 -10.21
CA HIS A 237 -3.24 -0.19 -11.57
C HIS A 237 -4.77 -0.22 -11.56
N ASP A 238 -5.41 0.75 -12.18
CA ASP A 238 -6.87 0.86 -12.30
C ASP A 238 -7.65 0.63 -10.98
N PRO A 239 -7.34 1.35 -9.88
CA PRO A 239 -7.92 1.08 -8.57
C PRO A 239 -9.44 1.14 -8.59
N GLY A 240 -10.08 0.11 -8.00
CA GLY A 240 -11.53 -0.05 -7.95
C GLY A 240 -12.16 -0.74 -9.16
N LYS A 241 -11.34 -1.22 -10.12
CA LYS A 241 -11.81 -2.11 -11.19
C LYS A 241 -11.64 -3.58 -10.78
N SER A 242 -12.39 -4.46 -11.44
CA SER A 242 -12.23 -5.90 -11.27
C SER A 242 -10.89 -6.37 -11.82
N VAL A 243 -10.26 -7.31 -11.12
CA VAL A 243 -8.99 -7.92 -11.48
C VAL A 243 -9.20 -9.41 -11.77
N THR A 244 -8.50 -9.94 -12.77
CA THR A 244 -8.46 -11.37 -13.04
C THR A 244 -7.08 -11.90 -12.67
N VAL A 245 -7.06 -12.91 -11.80
CA VAL A 245 -5.84 -13.64 -11.43
C VAL A 245 -5.77 -14.93 -12.23
N THR A 246 -4.74 -15.06 -13.06
CA THR A 246 -4.39 -16.30 -13.74
C THR A 246 -3.40 -17.07 -12.88
N LEU A 247 -3.75 -18.29 -12.53
CA LEU A 247 -2.89 -19.21 -11.78
C LEU A 247 -2.12 -20.11 -12.76
N PRO A 248 -0.90 -20.56 -12.42
CA PRO A 248 -0.19 -21.52 -13.26
C PRO A 248 -0.85 -22.90 -13.22
N ASP A 249 -0.74 -23.64 -14.31
CA ASP A 249 -1.37 -24.97 -14.45
C ASP A 249 -0.70 -26.06 -13.59
N ASP A 250 0.49 -25.77 -13.07
CA ASP A 250 1.32 -26.74 -12.38
C ASP A 250 1.26 -26.66 -10.84
N LEU A 251 0.24 -26.00 -10.26
CA LEU A 251 0.06 -25.91 -8.82
C LEU A 251 -0.05 -27.27 -8.12
N ASN A 252 -0.45 -28.31 -8.85
CA ASN A 252 -0.49 -29.69 -8.37
C ASN A 252 0.90 -30.30 -8.12
N THR A 253 1.98 -29.71 -8.66
CA THR A 253 3.36 -30.16 -8.48
C THR A 253 4.01 -29.61 -7.21
N TYR A 254 3.36 -28.67 -6.51
CA TYR A 254 3.89 -28.06 -5.29
C TYR A 254 3.81 -29.05 -4.12
N GLN A 255 4.93 -29.23 -3.43
CA GLN A 255 5.02 -30.09 -2.25
C GLN A 255 4.37 -29.41 -1.05
N GLU A 256 3.48 -30.12 -0.36
CA GLU A 256 2.87 -29.62 0.86
C GLU A 256 3.85 -29.74 2.03
N ILE A 257 4.06 -28.64 2.73
CA ILE A 257 4.84 -28.57 3.96
C ILE A 257 3.89 -28.36 5.14
N SER A 258 4.14 -29.06 6.25
CA SER A 258 3.40 -28.87 7.49
C SER A 258 3.85 -27.60 8.19
N ASN A 259 2.90 -26.90 8.82
CA ASN A 259 3.20 -25.81 9.76
C ASN A 259 3.79 -26.33 11.04
#